data_254153ab7f5652917d7e1ed8f5b63c4d
#
_entry.id   254153ab7f5652917d7e1ed8f5b63c4d
#
_cell.length_a   1.000
_cell.length_b   1.000
_cell.length_c   1.000
_cell.angle_alpha   90.00
_cell.angle_beta   90.00
_cell.angle_gamma   90.00
#
_symmetry.space_group_name_H-M   'P 1'
#
loop_
_entity.id
_entity.type
_entity.pdbx_description
1 polymer ?
#
loop_
_entity_poly.entity_id
_entity_poly.type
_entity_poly.pdbx_seq_one_letter_code
_entity_poly.pdbx_strand_id
1 'polypeptide(L)'
;MKKTKIVATLGPASSPKETLREMFLNGLNVCRINFSHGSYEEHAAVIQTIRELNEETGLNVAILGDLQGPKIRTGVMNNDSVELIDGSEVIISTKELLGTEVSFSINYADLPKDVEAGEHILLDDGKLVLEVVSTNSIDTITTKVLHGGILSSKKGVNFPNTKISMPCLTEKDLNDLDFALEMDIDWIGLSFVRSARDIIELRHLISKKMKSAKIIAKIEKPEAVMDIDEIVKETDGLMVARGDLGVEVPYQNVPLIQKAIINKGIQHAKPVIVATQMMESMITNISPTRAEVNDVANAVLDGADAVMLSGETSVGKNPVQVIKTMDTIVKEMESFDGIYEKEELPERNQARFITDSICFNACRLGTRVNAKAILTMSFSGYTGYKIASMRPNSDIFVFTSNRKILTQLSLVWGVRAYYYDKTVSTDHTIADIKFLLKKQELVNEGDLVINIASMPIESHGNSNMLKLSYVE
;
A
#
# COMPACT_ATOMS: atom_id res chain seq x y z
N MET A 1 3.91 -4.85 21.43
CA MET A 1 2.74 -4.70 20.53
C MET A 1 3.22 -4.67 19.09
N LYS A 2 2.57 -5.37 18.12
CA LYS A 2 2.98 -5.34 16.69
C LYS A 2 2.92 -3.91 16.13
N LYS A 3 3.95 -3.48 15.43
CA LYS A 3 4.08 -2.14 14.84
C LYS A 3 3.87 -2.14 13.33
N THR A 4 4.50 -3.06 12.59
CA THR A 4 4.29 -3.26 11.15
C THR A 4 2.87 -3.75 10.88
N LYS A 5 2.19 -3.18 9.91
CA LYS A 5 0.78 -3.44 9.61
C LYS A 5 0.63 -4.60 8.62
N ILE A 6 -0.53 -5.24 8.64
CA ILE A 6 -0.90 -6.28 7.68
C ILE A 6 -2.04 -5.76 6.81
N VAL A 7 -1.82 -5.77 5.51
CA VAL A 7 -2.84 -5.51 4.48
C VAL A 7 -3.26 -6.84 3.89
N ALA A 8 -4.56 -7.13 3.82
CA ALA A 8 -5.06 -8.35 3.19
C ALA A 8 -6.07 -8.03 2.09
N THR A 9 -5.87 -8.63 0.93
CA THR A 9 -6.85 -8.57 -0.16
C THR A 9 -8.03 -9.48 0.18
N LEU A 10 -9.23 -8.90 0.13
CA LEU A 10 -10.46 -9.64 0.34
C LEU A 10 -10.95 -10.26 -0.97
N GLY A 11 -11.60 -11.40 -0.84
CA GLY A 11 -12.18 -12.16 -1.92
C GLY A 11 -13.04 -13.30 -1.39
N PRO A 12 -13.43 -14.26 -2.22
CA PRO A 12 -14.37 -15.33 -1.82
C PRO A 12 -13.98 -16.08 -0.54
N ALA A 13 -12.67 -16.27 -0.29
CA ALA A 13 -12.17 -16.99 0.87
C ALA A 13 -12.28 -16.19 2.18
N SER A 14 -12.24 -14.86 2.13
CA SER A 14 -12.16 -13.97 3.30
C SER A 14 -13.39 -13.07 3.50
N SER A 15 -14.32 -13.01 2.55
CA SER A 15 -15.55 -12.19 2.66
C SER A 15 -16.59 -12.68 3.69
N PRO A 16 -16.70 -13.97 4.08
CA PRO A 16 -17.63 -14.37 5.13
C PRO A 16 -17.32 -13.65 6.45
N LYS A 17 -18.37 -13.08 7.10
CA LYS A 17 -18.24 -12.20 8.29
C LYS A 17 -17.41 -12.83 9.41
N GLU A 18 -17.64 -14.11 9.72
CA GLU A 18 -16.90 -14.80 10.79
C GLU A 18 -15.41 -14.98 10.44
N THR A 19 -15.10 -15.31 9.19
CA THR A 19 -13.71 -15.42 8.72
C THR A 19 -13.01 -14.06 8.83
N LEU A 20 -13.67 -13.00 8.37
CA LEU A 20 -13.13 -11.66 8.43
C LEU A 20 -12.95 -11.17 9.86
N ARG A 21 -13.90 -11.51 10.77
CA ARG A 21 -13.78 -11.24 12.20
C ARG A 21 -12.53 -11.89 12.80
N GLU A 22 -12.32 -13.17 12.52
CA GLU A 22 -11.12 -13.87 12.96
C GLU A 22 -9.84 -13.23 12.41
N MET A 23 -9.83 -12.78 11.14
CA MET A 23 -8.69 -12.06 10.58
C MET A 23 -8.42 -10.74 11.34
N PHE A 24 -9.47 -9.97 11.69
CA PHE A 24 -9.34 -8.75 12.49
C PHE A 24 -8.68 -9.02 13.84
N LEU A 25 -9.21 -10.00 14.58
CA LEU A 25 -8.73 -10.38 15.92
C LEU A 25 -7.29 -10.94 15.89
N ASN A 26 -6.84 -11.46 14.75
CA ASN A 26 -5.49 -12.00 14.56
C ASN A 26 -4.50 -11.00 13.92
N GLY A 27 -4.88 -9.72 13.82
CA GLY A 27 -3.93 -8.67 13.54
C GLY A 27 -4.00 -8.05 12.14
N LEU A 28 -5.08 -8.26 11.37
CA LEU A 28 -5.36 -7.53 10.14
C LEU A 28 -5.56 -6.04 10.45
N ASN A 29 -4.96 -5.16 9.66
CA ASN A 29 -5.02 -3.71 9.85
C ASN A 29 -5.70 -2.97 8.68
N VAL A 30 -5.60 -3.51 7.47
CA VAL A 30 -6.16 -2.90 6.26
C VAL A 30 -6.76 -3.97 5.36
N CYS A 31 -8.02 -3.79 4.98
CA CYS A 31 -8.71 -4.60 3.98
C CYS A 31 -8.51 -3.97 2.59
N ARG A 32 -7.85 -4.69 1.67
CA ARG A 32 -7.72 -4.28 0.27
C ARG A 32 -8.88 -4.85 -0.55
N ILE A 33 -9.57 -3.97 -1.26
CA ILE A 33 -10.59 -4.29 -2.27
C ILE A 33 -9.98 -4.06 -3.65
N ASN A 34 -9.88 -5.13 -4.44
CA ASN A 34 -9.29 -5.07 -5.77
C ASN A 34 -10.39 -4.86 -6.82
N PHE A 35 -10.50 -3.68 -7.38
CA PHE A 35 -11.50 -3.35 -8.41
C PHE A 35 -11.27 -4.02 -9.77
N SER A 36 -10.19 -4.78 -9.94
CA SER A 36 -10.01 -5.61 -11.14
C SER A 36 -10.97 -6.80 -11.20
N HIS A 37 -11.62 -7.16 -10.08
CA HIS A 37 -12.50 -8.33 -9.94
C HIS A 37 -13.71 -7.97 -9.08
N GLY A 38 -14.79 -8.73 -9.25
CA GLY A 38 -16.02 -8.57 -8.47
C GLY A 38 -16.96 -7.48 -9.02
N SER A 39 -18.16 -7.39 -8.44
CA SER A 39 -19.15 -6.36 -8.75
C SER A 39 -19.23 -5.30 -7.66
N TYR A 40 -19.83 -4.15 -7.96
CA TYR A 40 -20.03 -3.08 -6.96
C TYR A 40 -20.93 -3.53 -5.81
N GLU A 41 -21.90 -4.40 -6.06
CA GLU A 41 -22.79 -4.98 -5.04
C GLU A 41 -21.99 -5.86 -4.05
N GLU A 42 -21.11 -6.70 -4.57
CA GLU A 42 -20.23 -7.53 -3.74
C GLU A 42 -19.27 -6.67 -2.92
N HIS A 43 -18.67 -5.65 -3.53
CA HIS A 43 -17.79 -4.71 -2.84
C HIS A 43 -18.53 -3.92 -1.75
N ALA A 44 -19.75 -3.43 -2.02
CA ALA A 44 -20.56 -2.72 -1.05
C ALA A 44 -20.89 -3.60 0.17
N ALA A 45 -21.27 -4.85 -0.05
CA ALA A 45 -21.56 -5.81 1.02
C ALA A 45 -20.34 -6.06 1.92
N VAL A 46 -19.16 -6.23 1.33
CA VAL A 46 -17.91 -6.44 2.07
C VAL A 46 -17.53 -5.18 2.85
N ILE A 47 -17.63 -3.99 2.25
CA ILE A 47 -17.36 -2.70 2.93
C ILE A 47 -18.27 -2.54 4.15
N GLN A 48 -19.56 -2.85 4.00
CA GLN A 48 -20.51 -2.78 5.10
C GLN A 48 -20.12 -3.75 6.23
N THR A 49 -19.74 -4.98 5.88
CA THR A 49 -19.25 -5.98 6.85
C THR A 49 -18.02 -5.50 7.62
N ILE A 50 -17.05 -4.86 6.95
CA ILE A 50 -15.85 -4.27 7.59
C ILE A 50 -16.25 -3.22 8.62
N ARG A 51 -17.21 -2.35 8.29
CA ARG A 51 -17.69 -1.29 9.20
C ARG A 51 -18.39 -1.85 10.43
N GLU A 52 -19.28 -2.82 10.22
CA GLU A 52 -19.95 -3.52 11.33
C GLU A 52 -18.91 -4.18 12.25
N LEU A 53 -17.91 -4.85 11.70
CA LEU A 53 -16.84 -5.47 12.49
C LEU A 53 -15.99 -4.45 13.25
N ASN A 54 -15.72 -3.28 12.67
CA ASN A 54 -15.03 -2.18 13.37
C ASN A 54 -15.84 -1.71 14.59
N GLU A 55 -17.17 -1.57 14.44
CA GLU A 55 -18.07 -1.20 15.54
C GLU A 55 -18.13 -2.30 16.61
N GLU A 56 -18.30 -3.56 16.22
CA GLU A 56 -18.38 -4.71 17.12
C GLU A 56 -17.10 -4.96 17.91
N THR A 57 -15.94 -4.80 17.26
CA THR A 57 -14.63 -5.13 17.86
C THR A 57 -13.93 -3.93 18.50
N GLY A 58 -14.39 -2.71 18.21
CA GLY A 58 -13.70 -1.47 18.60
C GLY A 58 -12.35 -1.25 17.89
N LEU A 59 -12.09 -1.99 16.81
CA LEU A 59 -10.91 -1.81 15.98
C LEU A 59 -11.15 -0.73 14.92
N ASN A 60 -10.07 -0.25 14.31
CA ASN A 60 -10.12 0.77 13.24
C ASN A 60 -9.49 0.22 11.97
N VAL A 61 -9.93 -0.94 11.49
CA VAL A 61 -9.38 -1.54 10.26
C VAL A 61 -9.75 -0.66 9.06
N ALA A 62 -8.75 -0.24 8.30
CA ALA A 62 -8.92 0.64 7.14
C ALA A 62 -9.36 -0.12 5.89
N ILE A 63 -9.88 0.62 4.90
CA ILE A 63 -10.23 0.08 3.59
C ILE A 63 -9.36 0.76 2.53
N LEU A 64 -8.65 -0.06 1.74
CA LEU A 64 -7.88 0.34 0.57
C LEU A 64 -8.60 -0.13 -0.70
N GLY A 65 -9.13 0.81 -1.49
CA GLY A 65 -9.65 0.55 -2.82
C GLY A 65 -8.50 0.62 -3.85
N ASP A 66 -8.23 -0.48 -4.53
CA ASP A 66 -7.11 -0.59 -5.48
C ASP A 66 -7.64 -0.55 -6.91
N LEU A 67 -7.38 0.58 -7.60
CA LEU A 67 -7.79 0.81 -8.99
C LEU A 67 -7.01 -0.10 -9.93
N GLN A 68 -7.67 -0.55 -11.01
CA GLN A 68 -7.07 -1.48 -11.96
C GLN A 68 -5.92 -0.86 -12.74
N GLY A 69 -6.08 0.40 -13.16
CA GLY A 69 -5.18 1.08 -14.08
C GLY A 69 -5.25 0.56 -15.52
N PRO A 70 -4.40 1.08 -16.42
CA PRO A 70 -4.38 0.75 -17.83
C PRO A 70 -3.71 -0.61 -18.09
N LYS A 71 -4.32 -1.71 -17.63
CA LYS A 71 -3.75 -3.05 -17.81
C LYS A 71 -3.98 -3.54 -19.23
N ILE A 72 -2.88 -3.67 -19.98
CA ILE A 72 -2.90 -4.18 -21.35
C ILE A 72 -2.95 -5.71 -21.32
N ARG A 73 -3.79 -6.30 -22.16
CA ARG A 73 -4.01 -7.77 -22.24
C ARG A 73 -4.10 -8.24 -23.66
N THR A 74 -3.71 -9.49 -23.88
CA THR A 74 -4.00 -10.22 -25.12
C THR A 74 -5.49 -10.48 -25.29
N GLY A 75 -5.93 -10.66 -26.51
CA GLY A 75 -7.28 -11.09 -26.85
C GLY A 75 -7.54 -12.57 -26.51
N VAL A 76 -8.61 -13.11 -27.08
CA VAL A 76 -9.00 -14.52 -26.95
C VAL A 76 -8.16 -15.36 -27.91
N MET A 77 -7.61 -16.48 -27.43
CA MET A 77 -6.84 -17.43 -28.23
C MET A 77 -7.74 -18.57 -28.75
N ASN A 78 -7.40 -19.11 -29.88
CA ASN A 78 -8.04 -20.33 -30.39
C ASN A 78 -7.84 -21.48 -29.40
N ASN A 79 -8.91 -22.24 -29.11
CA ASN A 79 -8.90 -23.30 -28.10
C ASN A 79 -8.37 -22.85 -26.72
N ASP A 80 -8.54 -21.56 -26.38
CA ASP A 80 -8.11 -20.92 -25.12
C ASP A 80 -6.61 -20.79 -24.92
N SER A 81 -5.79 -21.42 -25.75
CA SER A 81 -4.33 -21.26 -25.74
C SER A 81 -3.71 -21.62 -27.09
N VAL A 82 -2.57 -21.00 -27.38
CA VAL A 82 -1.74 -21.26 -28.57
C VAL A 82 -0.28 -21.43 -28.15
N GLU A 83 0.52 -22.15 -28.92
CA GLU A 83 1.95 -22.29 -28.67
C GLU A 83 2.74 -21.37 -29.58
N LEU A 84 3.50 -20.43 -28.99
CA LEU A 84 4.45 -19.60 -29.72
C LEU A 84 5.81 -20.27 -29.74
N ILE A 85 6.40 -20.41 -30.95
CA ILE A 85 7.65 -21.16 -31.16
C ILE A 85 8.82 -20.19 -31.25
N ASP A 86 9.93 -20.47 -30.57
CA ASP A 86 11.17 -19.68 -30.64
C ASP A 86 11.61 -19.41 -32.07
N GLY A 87 11.92 -18.15 -32.37
CA GLY A 87 12.40 -17.71 -33.68
C GLY A 87 11.30 -17.47 -34.72
N SER A 88 10.04 -17.84 -34.47
CA SER A 88 8.92 -17.56 -35.37
C SER A 88 8.55 -16.08 -35.39
N GLU A 89 7.92 -15.63 -36.48
CA GLU A 89 7.30 -14.31 -36.58
C GLU A 89 5.84 -14.38 -36.12
N VAL A 90 5.40 -13.39 -35.33
CA VAL A 90 4.02 -13.26 -34.86
C VAL A 90 3.56 -11.82 -35.06
N ILE A 91 2.35 -11.68 -35.59
CA ILE A 91 1.71 -10.36 -35.81
C ILE A 91 0.81 -10.05 -34.61
N ILE A 92 1.06 -8.93 -33.96
CA ILE A 92 0.17 -8.34 -32.94
C ILE A 92 -0.73 -7.33 -33.63
N SER A 93 -2.05 -7.47 -33.44
CA SER A 93 -3.06 -6.55 -33.97
C SER A 93 -3.78 -5.81 -32.86
N THR A 94 -4.10 -4.54 -33.10
CA THR A 94 -5.00 -3.78 -32.20
C THR A 94 -6.47 -3.94 -32.54
N LYS A 95 -6.77 -4.59 -33.68
CA LYS A 95 -8.12 -5.01 -34.04
C LYS A 95 -8.40 -6.38 -33.44
N GLU A 96 -9.59 -6.54 -32.92
CA GLU A 96 -10.01 -7.81 -32.32
C GLU A 96 -9.98 -8.94 -33.35
N LEU A 97 -9.28 -10.02 -33.01
CA LEU A 97 -9.20 -11.23 -33.79
C LEU A 97 -9.01 -12.44 -32.87
N LEU A 98 -9.39 -13.62 -33.33
CA LEU A 98 -9.11 -14.88 -32.63
C LEU A 98 -7.63 -15.21 -32.80
N GLY A 99 -6.91 -15.30 -31.66
CA GLY A 99 -5.47 -15.50 -31.62
C GLY A 99 -5.06 -16.89 -32.09
N THR A 100 -3.98 -16.96 -32.84
CA THR A 100 -3.34 -18.16 -33.38
C THR A 100 -1.84 -18.13 -33.12
N GLU A 101 -1.10 -19.17 -33.53
CA GLU A 101 0.36 -19.24 -33.43
C GLU A 101 1.09 -18.15 -34.22
N VAL A 102 0.42 -17.53 -35.21
CA VAL A 102 1.01 -16.52 -36.10
C VAL A 102 0.45 -15.11 -35.90
N SER A 103 -0.66 -14.96 -35.18
CA SER A 103 -1.22 -13.63 -34.90
C SER A 103 -2.19 -13.66 -33.72
N PHE A 104 -2.20 -12.56 -32.94
CA PHE A 104 -3.18 -12.34 -31.87
C PHE A 104 -3.45 -10.84 -31.67
N SER A 105 -4.56 -10.53 -30.99
CA SER A 105 -4.93 -9.15 -30.70
C SER A 105 -4.53 -8.73 -29.29
N ILE A 106 -4.42 -7.40 -29.08
CA ILE A 106 -4.29 -6.76 -27.77
C ILE A 106 -5.30 -5.63 -27.65
N ASN A 107 -5.63 -5.25 -26.41
CA ASN A 107 -6.63 -4.23 -26.09
C ASN A 107 -6.05 -2.79 -25.98
N TYR A 108 -4.96 -2.49 -26.70
CA TYR A 108 -4.36 -1.15 -26.71
C TYR A 108 -4.17 -0.65 -28.13
N ALA A 109 -5.03 0.32 -28.54
CA ALA A 109 -5.14 0.79 -29.91
C ALA A 109 -3.92 1.60 -30.42
N ASP A 110 -3.27 2.36 -29.53
CA ASP A 110 -2.14 3.22 -29.91
C ASP A 110 -0.76 2.53 -29.83
N LEU A 111 -0.72 1.24 -29.42
CA LEU A 111 0.53 0.51 -29.30
C LEU A 111 1.41 0.56 -30.55
N PRO A 112 0.88 0.43 -31.80
CA PRO A 112 1.70 0.50 -33.01
C PRO A 112 2.41 1.84 -33.20
N LYS A 113 1.96 2.92 -32.54
CA LYS A 113 2.59 4.25 -32.56
C LYS A 113 3.64 4.41 -31.47
N ASP A 114 3.47 3.68 -30.36
CA ASP A 114 4.31 3.82 -29.17
C ASP A 114 5.56 2.94 -29.24
N VAL A 115 5.52 1.79 -29.96
CA VAL A 115 6.64 0.83 -30.02
C VAL A 115 7.63 1.16 -31.12
N GLU A 116 8.91 0.86 -30.87
CA GLU A 116 10.00 0.96 -31.84
C GLU A 116 10.64 -0.42 -32.10
N ALA A 117 11.28 -0.59 -33.28
CA ALA A 117 12.00 -1.80 -33.64
C ALA A 117 13.14 -2.08 -32.64
N GLY A 118 13.28 -3.32 -32.20
CA GLY A 118 14.25 -3.77 -31.20
C GLY A 118 13.76 -3.71 -29.76
N GLU A 119 12.58 -3.14 -29.49
CA GLU A 119 11.96 -3.18 -28.16
C GLU A 119 11.36 -4.54 -27.84
N HIS A 120 11.22 -4.86 -26.55
CA HIS A 120 10.67 -6.12 -26.09
C HIS A 120 9.22 -5.98 -25.67
N ILE A 121 8.42 -7.00 -25.99
CA ILE A 121 7.05 -7.19 -25.52
C ILE A 121 7.04 -8.46 -24.68
N LEU A 122 6.65 -8.34 -23.42
CA LEU A 122 6.58 -9.43 -22.45
C LEU A 122 5.14 -9.88 -22.28
N LEU A 123 4.89 -11.19 -22.34
CA LEU A 123 3.57 -11.79 -22.19
C LEU A 123 3.54 -12.72 -20.99
N ASP A 124 2.37 -12.82 -20.33
CA ASP A 124 2.12 -13.68 -19.16
C ASP A 124 3.20 -13.53 -18.08
N ASP A 125 3.37 -12.28 -17.58
CA ASP A 125 4.34 -11.89 -16.55
C ASP A 125 5.80 -12.22 -16.95
N GLY A 126 6.13 -12.05 -18.23
CA GLY A 126 7.48 -12.24 -18.76
C GLY A 126 7.88 -13.69 -19.06
N LYS A 127 6.93 -14.63 -19.00
CA LYS A 127 7.19 -16.04 -19.39
C LYS A 127 7.48 -16.20 -20.88
N LEU A 128 6.87 -15.35 -21.72
CA LEU A 128 7.16 -15.27 -23.16
C LEU A 128 7.70 -13.91 -23.50
N VAL A 129 8.68 -13.87 -24.42
CA VAL A 129 9.39 -12.66 -24.82
C VAL A 129 9.34 -12.53 -26.33
N LEU A 130 8.83 -11.40 -26.80
CA LEU A 130 8.82 -11.02 -28.21
C LEU A 130 9.70 -9.80 -28.41
N GLU A 131 10.34 -9.68 -29.58
CA GLU A 131 11.06 -8.50 -30.04
C GLU A 131 10.28 -7.85 -31.18
N VAL A 132 10.10 -6.55 -31.14
CA VAL A 132 9.48 -5.77 -32.23
C VAL A 132 10.43 -5.73 -33.42
N VAL A 133 9.99 -6.28 -34.56
CA VAL A 133 10.73 -6.21 -35.83
C VAL A 133 10.34 -4.95 -36.61
N SER A 134 9.04 -4.68 -36.69
CA SER A 134 8.51 -3.49 -37.38
C SER A 134 7.09 -3.18 -36.93
N THR A 135 6.67 -1.94 -37.18
CA THR A 135 5.28 -1.49 -36.93
C THR A 135 4.78 -0.73 -38.17
N ASN A 136 3.49 -0.85 -38.49
CA ASN A 136 2.85 0.01 -39.51
C ASN A 136 2.36 1.35 -38.90
N SER A 137 2.55 1.58 -37.60
CA SER A 137 2.09 2.76 -36.83
C SER A 137 0.58 3.01 -36.89
N ILE A 138 -0.22 2.01 -37.30
CA ILE A 138 -1.68 2.09 -37.44
C ILE A 138 -2.38 1.07 -36.55
N ASP A 139 -2.19 -0.22 -36.84
CA ASP A 139 -2.95 -1.30 -36.22
C ASP A 139 -2.21 -2.64 -36.10
N THR A 140 -0.99 -2.77 -36.64
CA THR A 140 -0.23 -4.02 -36.61
C THR A 140 1.24 -3.82 -36.26
N ILE A 141 1.79 -4.80 -35.54
CA ILE A 141 3.18 -4.89 -35.14
C ILE A 141 3.68 -6.27 -35.55
N THR A 142 4.75 -6.35 -36.29
CA THR A 142 5.44 -7.61 -36.56
C THR A 142 6.49 -7.85 -35.50
N THR A 143 6.43 -9.01 -34.86
CA THR A 143 7.35 -9.38 -33.78
C THR A 143 8.04 -10.71 -34.08
N LYS A 144 9.19 -10.93 -33.46
CA LYS A 144 9.89 -12.21 -33.45
C LYS A 144 9.85 -12.80 -32.05
N VAL A 145 9.53 -14.07 -31.93
CA VAL A 145 9.54 -14.79 -30.64
C VAL A 145 10.98 -15.05 -30.23
N LEU A 146 11.44 -14.42 -29.14
CA LEU A 146 12.74 -14.68 -28.52
C LEU A 146 12.66 -15.84 -27.55
N HIS A 147 11.59 -15.90 -26.75
CA HIS A 147 11.29 -17.00 -25.85
C HIS A 147 9.81 -17.33 -25.93
N GLY A 148 9.51 -18.50 -26.45
CA GLY A 148 8.16 -18.99 -26.72
C GLY A 148 7.58 -19.82 -25.59
N GLY A 149 6.43 -20.42 -25.89
CA GLY A 149 5.68 -21.27 -24.97
C GLY A 149 4.18 -21.13 -25.15
N ILE A 150 3.39 -21.62 -24.19
CA ILE A 150 1.93 -21.60 -24.25
C ILE A 150 1.42 -20.22 -23.83
N LEU A 151 0.74 -19.53 -24.75
CA LEU A 151 0.04 -18.28 -24.51
C LEU A 151 -1.46 -18.55 -24.38
N SER A 152 -2.02 -18.36 -23.19
CA SER A 152 -3.46 -18.46 -22.94
C SER A 152 -4.18 -17.14 -23.24
N SER A 153 -5.52 -17.21 -23.33
CA SER A 153 -6.39 -16.04 -23.54
C SER A 153 -6.25 -15.00 -22.42
N LYS A 154 -6.36 -13.70 -22.77
CA LYS A 154 -6.46 -12.54 -21.85
C LYS A 154 -5.27 -12.37 -20.89
N LYS A 155 -4.07 -12.79 -21.30
CA LYS A 155 -2.84 -12.63 -20.53
C LYS A 155 -2.33 -11.20 -20.51
N GLY A 156 -1.67 -10.81 -19.42
CA GLY A 156 -1.02 -9.52 -19.29
C GLY A 156 0.08 -9.30 -20.32
N VAL A 157 0.22 -8.06 -20.77
CA VAL A 157 1.26 -7.62 -21.72
C VAL A 157 2.02 -6.46 -21.09
N ASN A 158 3.35 -6.55 -21.04
CA ASN A 158 4.25 -5.57 -20.46
C ASN A 158 5.25 -5.05 -21.49
N PHE A 159 5.66 -3.80 -21.33
CA PHE A 159 6.51 -3.09 -22.27
C PHE A 159 7.63 -2.38 -21.50
N PRO A 160 8.71 -3.09 -21.13
CA PRO A 160 9.74 -2.54 -20.24
C PRO A 160 10.56 -1.39 -20.86
N ASN A 161 10.60 -1.31 -22.20
CA ASN A 161 11.39 -0.32 -22.93
C ASN A 161 10.55 0.75 -23.62
N THR A 162 9.21 0.58 -23.67
CA THR A 162 8.30 1.43 -24.43
C THR A 162 7.58 2.43 -23.54
N LYS A 163 7.61 3.68 -23.90
CA LYS A 163 6.83 4.73 -23.23
C LYS A 163 5.38 4.70 -23.71
N ILE A 164 4.51 4.11 -22.94
CA ILE A 164 3.08 3.98 -23.22
C ILE A 164 2.38 5.34 -23.08
N SER A 165 1.62 5.76 -24.09
CA SER A 165 0.89 7.04 -24.11
C SER A 165 -0.48 7.00 -23.44
N MET A 166 -0.99 5.80 -23.05
CA MET A 166 -2.28 5.60 -22.38
C MET A 166 -2.38 6.39 -21.07
N PRO A 167 -3.51 7.04 -20.75
CA PRO A 167 -3.74 7.69 -19.46
C PRO A 167 -3.57 6.71 -18.27
N CYS A 168 -3.12 7.21 -17.13
CA CYS A 168 -3.00 6.39 -15.91
C CYS A 168 -4.37 5.96 -15.37
N LEU A 169 -5.40 6.80 -15.51
CA LEU A 169 -6.79 6.51 -15.15
C LEU A 169 -7.61 6.16 -16.39
N THR A 170 -8.15 4.97 -16.43
CA THR A 170 -9.10 4.52 -17.47
C THR A 170 -10.53 4.99 -17.13
N GLU A 171 -11.45 4.88 -18.10
CA GLU A 171 -12.88 5.13 -17.85
C GLU A 171 -13.44 4.22 -16.73
N LYS A 172 -13.01 2.97 -16.69
CA LYS A 172 -13.34 2.05 -15.60
C LYS A 172 -12.84 2.57 -14.26
N ASP A 173 -11.59 3.03 -14.19
CA ASP A 173 -11.01 3.55 -12.95
C ASP A 173 -11.74 4.80 -12.45
N LEU A 174 -12.25 5.64 -13.32
CA LEU A 174 -13.08 6.78 -12.95
C LEU A 174 -14.41 6.35 -12.31
N ASN A 175 -15.06 5.31 -12.86
CA ASN A 175 -16.27 4.73 -12.28
C ASN A 175 -15.97 4.04 -10.94
N ASP A 176 -14.89 3.29 -10.84
CA ASP A 176 -14.43 2.64 -9.61
C ASP A 176 -14.09 3.68 -8.53
N LEU A 177 -13.47 4.78 -8.91
CA LEU A 177 -13.18 5.90 -8.01
C LEU A 177 -14.47 6.55 -7.48
N ASP A 178 -15.45 6.80 -8.34
CA ASP A 178 -16.72 7.37 -7.94
C ASP A 178 -17.41 6.46 -6.91
N PHE A 179 -17.50 5.17 -7.17
CA PHE A 179 -18.01 4.19 -6.22
C PHE A 179 -17.20 4.18 -4.91
N ALA A 180 -15.87 4.15 -4.96
CA ALA A 180 -15.01 4.15 -3.80
C ALA A 180 -15.22 5.39 -2.91
N LEU A 181 -15.38 6.56 -3.54
CA LEU A 181 -15.64 7.83 -2.84
C LEU A 181 -17.04 7.89 -2.25
N GLU A 182 -18.07 7.35 -2.93
CA GLU A 182 -19.43 7.23 -2.39
C GLU A 182 -19.44 6.30 -1.17
N MET A 183 -18.71 5.19 -1.24
CA MET A 183 -18.53 4.25 -0.14
C MET A 183 -17.55 4.75 0.92
N ASP A 184 -17.06 5.98 0.85
CA ASP A 184 -16.19 6.63 1.84
C ASP A 184 -14.94 5.81 2.22
N ILE A 185 -14.29 5.18 1.25
CA ILE A 185 -13.06 4.39 1.39
C ILE A 185 -11.92 5.28 1.91
N ASP A 186 -10.98 4.72 2.70
CA ASP A 186 -9.92 5.45 3.38
C ASP A 186 -8.74 5.78 2.47
N TRP A 187 -8.34 4.80 1.65
CA TRP A 187 -7.17 4.85 0.79
C TRP A 187 -7.52 4.42 -0.63
N ILE A 188 -6.99 5.12 -1.63
CA ILE A 188 -7.09 4.76 -3.05
C ILE A 188 -5.70 4.39 -3.57
N GLY A 189 -5.53 3.17 -4.03
CA GLY A 189 -4.33 2.70 -4.72
C GLY A 189 -4.39 3.06 -6.20
N LEU A 190 -3.44 3.86 -6.66
CA LEU A 190 -3.29 4.23 -8.07
C LEU A 190 -2.28 3.31 -8.73
N SER A 191 -2.73 2.46 -9.66
CA SER A 191 -1.90 1.51 -10.40
C SER A 191 -1.17 2.20 -11.56
N PHE A 192 -0.03 1.64 -11.93
CA PHE A 192 0.80 2.08 -13.06
C PHE A 192 1.16 3.57 -13.04
N VAL A 193 1.43 4.11 -11.86
CA VAL A 193 1.96 5.48 -11.70
C VAL A 193 3.28 5.60 -12.48
N ARG A 194 3.43 6.71 -13.22
CA ARG A 194 4.65 7.03 -13.98
C ARG A 194 5.31 8.31 -13.50
N SER A 195 4.51 9.25 -12.98
CA SER A 195 5.00 10.54 -12.52
C SER A 195 4.10 11.15 -11.45
N ALA A 196 4.58 12.21 -10.80
CA ALA A 196 3.81 12.99 -9.84
C ALA A 196 2.51 13.57 -10.43
N ARG A 197 2.44 13.79 -11.74
CA ARG A 197 1.23 14.32 -12.41
C ARG A 197 0.04 13.37 -12.28
N ASP A 198 0.26 12.07 -12.35
CA ASP A 198 -0.80 11.07 -12.22
C ASP A 198 -1.48 11.16 -10.84
N ILE A 199 -0.68 11.45 -9.81
CA ILE A 199 -1.17 11.61 -8.42
C ILE A 199 -1.93 12.93 -8.26
N ILE A 200 -1.42 14.02 -8.84
CA ILE A 200 -2.04 15.33 -8.81
C ILE A 200 -3.42 15.27 -9.50
N GLU A 201 -3.53 14.58 -10.64
CA GLU A 201 -4.80 14.36 -11.34
C GLU A 201 -5.81 13.64 -10.46
N LEU A 202 -5.43 12.49 -9.87
CA LEU A 202 -6.31 11.74 -8.97
C LEU A 202 -6.72 12.60 -7.76
N ARG A 203 -5.77 13.33 -7.15
CA ARG A 203 -6.06 14.22 -6.01
C ARG A 203 -7.06 15.31 -6.38
N HIS A 204 -6.97 15.87 -7.60
CA HIS A 204 -7.92 16.85 -8.10
C HIS A 204 -9.33 16.24 -8.21
N LEU A 205 -9.47 15.01 -8.73
CA LEU A 205 -10.74 14.31 -8.84
C LEU A 205 -11.37 14.05 -7.46
N ILE A 206 -10.58 13.56 -6.49
CA ILE A 206 -11.03 13.34 -5.10
C ILE A 206 -11.52 14.66 -4.47
N SER A 207 -10.74 15.73 -4.62
CA SER A 207 -11.04 17.05 -4.05
C SER A 207 -12.30 17.66 -4.66
N LYS A 208 -12.52 17.49 -5.97
CA LYS A 208 -13.72 17.95 -6.67
C LYS A 208 -14.99 17.31 -6.12
N LYS A 209 -14.93 16.09 -5.61
CA LYS A 209 -16.03 15.39 -4.93
C LYS A 209 -16.15 15.77 -3.44
N MET A 210 -15.32 16.70 -2.93
CA MET A 210 -15.26 17.10 -1.52
C MET A 210 -15.00 15.91 -0.57
N LYS A 211 -14.19 14.94 -1.00
CA LYS A 211 -13.81 13.78 -0.23
C LYS A 211 -12.34 13.88 0.23
N SER A 212 -11.96 13.05 1.19
CA SER A 212 -10.65 13.08 1.85
C SER A 212 -9.93 11.73 1.85
N ALA A 213 -10.25 10.87 0.88
CA ALA A 213 -9.50 9.62 0.68
C ALA A 213 -8.03 9.94 0.40
N LYS A 214 -7.13 9.14 0.96
CA LYS A 214 -5.69 9.26 0.78
C LYS A 214 -5.23 8.42 -0.40
N ILE A 215 -4.13 8.81 -1.03
CA ILE A 215 -3.61 8.18 -2.25
C ILE A 215 -2.37 7.33 -1.92
N ILE A 216 -2.37 6.08 -2.37
CA ILE A 216 -1.20 5.20 -2.42
C ILE A 216 -0.71 5.16 -3.87
N ALA A 217 0.49 5.66 -4.13
CA ALA A 217 1.15 5.50 -5.42
C ALA A 217 1.75 4.08 -5.51
N LYS A 218 1.30 3.29 -6.49
CA LYS A 218 1.86 1.96 -6.75
C LYS A 218 3.03 2.08 -7.71
N ILE A 219 4.21 1.70 -7.22
CA ILE A 219 5.46 1.77 -7.98
C ILE A 219 5.62 0.42 -8.70
N GLU A 220 5.25 0.43 -9.98
CA GLU A 220 5.16 -0.72 -10.88
C GLU A 220 5.96 -0.51 -12.17
N LYS A 221 6.39 0.73 -12.45
CA LYS A 221 7.02 1.13 -13.70
C LYS A 221 8.41 1.75 -13.48
N PRO A 222 9.35 1.58 -14.43
CA PRO A 222 10.68 2.21 -14.36
C PRO A 222 10.60 3.73 -14.25
N GLU A 223 9.64 4.36 -14.94
CA GLU A 223 9.44 5.81 -14.92
C GLU A 223 9.11 6.31 -13.50
N ALA A 224 8.28 5.55 -12.76
CA ALA A 224 7.98 5.90 -11.38
C ALA A 224 9.19 5.77 -10.46
N VAL A 225 10.08 4.81 -10.72
CA VAL A 225 11.34 4.67 -9.96
C VAL A 225 12.25 5.87 -10.24
N MET A 226 12.30 6.37 -11.48
CA MET A 226 13.08 7.56 -11.84
C MET A 226 12.49 8.86 -11.28
N ASP A 227 11.18 8.98 -11.19
CA ASP A 227 10.45 10.18 -10.68
C ASP A 227 10.09 10.07 -9.19
N ILE A 228 10.66 9.12 -8.46
CA ILE A 228 10.25 8.78 -7.08
C ILE A 228 10.31 9.99 -6.13
N ASP A 229 11.25 10.90 -6.33
CA ASP A 229 11.43 12.08 -5.49
C ASP A 229 10.27 13.09 -5.62
N GLU A 230 9.69 13.23 -6.79
CA GLU A 230 8.51 14.07 -6.99
C GLU A 230 7.22 13.31 -6.61
N ILE A 231 7.14 12.02 -6.91
CA ILE A 231 6.02 11.15 -6.53
C ILE A 231 5.81 11.15 -5.01
N VAL A 232 6.88 10.99 -4.23
CA VAL A 232 6.76 10.91 -2.76
C VAL A 232 6.26 12.20 -2.11
N LYS A 233 6.51 13.34 -2.74
CA LYS A 233 6.01 14.65 -2.26
C LYS A 233 4.49 14.76 -2.43
N GLU A 234 3.97 14.29 -3.56
CA GLU A 234 2.57 14.43 -3.94
C GLU A 234 1.67 13.32 -3.39
N THR A 235 2.18 12.12 -3.14
CA THR A 235 1.38 11.01 -2.62
C THR A 235 1.18 11.05 -1.11
N ASP A 236 0.20 10.29 -0.58
CA ASP A 236 0.01 10.10 0.86
C ASP A 236 0.70 8.83 1.38
N GLY A 237 0.99 7.87 0.50
CA GLY A 237 1.72 6.65 0.79
C GLY A 237 2.22 5.98 -0.48
N LEU A 238 3.03 4.94 -0.35
CA LEU A 238 3.67 4.22 -1.45
C LEU A 238 3.36 2.72 -1.35
N MET A 239 3.31 2.04 -2.49
CA MET A 239 3.29 0.58 -2.55
C MET A 239 4.36 0.09 -3.52
N VAL A 240 5.24 -0.77 -3.05
CA VAL A 240 6.19 -1.51 -3.89
C VAL A 240 5.47 -2.75 -4.39
N ALA A 241 4.92 -2.69 -5.60
CA ALA A 241 4.18 -3.78 -6.23
C ALA A 241 5.15 -4.67 -7.03
N ARG A 242 5.86 -5.55 -6.31
CA ARG A 242 7.02 -6.29 -6.83
C ARG A 242 6.69 -7.22 -7.99
N GLY A 243 5.46 -7.74 -8.06
CA GLY A 243 5.02 -8.60 -9.16
C GLY A 243 5.07 -7.88 -10.50
N ASP A 244 4.40 -6.73 -10.61
CA ASP A 244 4.39 -5.93 -11.84
C ASP A 244 5.76 -5.25 -12.07
N LEU A 245 6.37 -4.68 -11.02
CA LEU A 245 7.69 -4.05 -11.13
C LEU A 245 8.78 -5.02 -11.62
N GLY A 246 8.78 -6.28 -11.13
CA GLY A 246 9.78 -7.29 -11.49
C GLY A 246 9.69 -7.79 -12.93
N VAL A 247 8.58 -7.49 -13.63
CA VAL A 247 8.44 -7.72 -15.07
C VAL A 247 8.95 -6.51 -15.88
N GLU A 248 8.86 -5.32 -15.32
CA GLU A 248 9.19 -4.06 -15.99
C GLU A 248 10.66 -3.63 -15.81
N VAL A 249 11.33 -4.14 -14.75
CA VAL A 249 12.76 -3.88 -14.50
C VAL A 249 13.51 -5.21 -14.37
N PRO A 250 14.85 -5.24 -14.58
CA PRO A 250 15.63 -6.43 -14.28
C PRO A 250 15.38 -6.92 -12.85
N TYR A 251 14.95 -8.17 -12.69
CA TYR A 251 14.49 -8.71 -11.41
C TYR A 251 15.51 -8.58 -10.28
N GLN A 252 16.81 -8.62 -10.57
CA GLN A 252 17.87 -8.43 -9.59
C GLN A 252 17.95 -7.02 -9.00
N ASN A 253 17.29 -6.03 -9.64
CA ASN A 253 17.23 -4.65 -9.15
C ASN A 253 16.08 -4.43 -8.17
N VAL A 254 15.04 -5.26 -8.19
CA VAL A 254 13.83 -5.10 -7.36
C VAL A 254 14.16 -4.97 -5.87
N PRO A 255 15.05 -5.76 -5.25
CA PRO A 255 15.36 -5.62 -3.84
C PRO A 255 16.00 -4.26 -3.47
N LEU A 256 16.85 -3.71 -4.34
CA LEU A 256 17.46 -2.40 -4.11
C LEU A 256 16.45 -1.27 -4.30
N ILE A 257 15.57 -1.38 -5.29
CA ILE A 257 14.47 -0.44 -5.53
C ILE A 257 13.51 -0.44 -4.33
N GLN A 258 13.15 -1.61 -3.79
CA GLN A 258 12.34 -1.73 -2.57
C GLN A 258 12.96 -0.95 -1.41
N LYS A 259 14.23 -1.19 -1.12
CA LYS A 259 14.95 -0.50 -0.03
C LYS A 259 14.98 1.02 -0.25
N ALA A 260 15.21 1.47 -1.48
CA ALA A 260 15.23 2.90 -1.81
C ALA A 260 13.86 3.55 -1.60
N ILE A 261 12.78 2.91 -2.04
CA ILE A 261 11.40 3.41 -1.86
C ILE A 261 11.02 3.46 -0.38
N ILE A 262 11.34 2.42 0.40
CA ILE A 262 11.08 2.39 1.86
C ILE A 262 11.82 3.56 2.54
N ASN A 263 13.09 3.78 2.23
CA ASN A 263 13.86 4.88 2.80
C ASN A 263 13.26 6.25 2.43
N LYS A 264 12.83 6.45 1.17
CA LYS A 264 12.14 7.67 0.74
C LYS A 264 10.82 7.90 1.50
N GLY A 265 10.03 6.82 1.71
CA GLY A 265 8.82 6.88 2.53
C GLY A 265 9.10 7.32 3.96
N ILE A 266 10.10 6.72 4.61
CA ILE A 266 10.53 7.08 5.96
C ILE A 266 10.92 8.57 6.03
N GLN A 267 11.78 9.04 5.12
CA GLN A 267 12.24 10.43 5.05
C GLN A 267 11.09 11.44 4.94
N HIS A 268 10.06 11.11 4.16
CA HIS A 268 8.92 11.99 3.92
C HIS A 268 7.71 11.71 4.84
N ALA A 269 7.86 10.81 5.83
CA ALA A 269 6.78 10.36 6.73
C ALA A 269 5.55 9.85 5.95
N LYS A 270 5.79 9.08 4.88
CA LYS A 270 4.77 8.43 4.04
C LYS A 270 4.81 6.92 4.28
N PRO A 271 3.69 6.27 4.63
CA PRO A 271 3.69 4.82 4.83
C PRO A 271 3.99 4.08 3.52
N VAL A 272 4.76 3.01 3.65
CA VAL A 272 5.15 2.15 2.53
C VAL A 272 4.63 0.73 2.74
N ILE A 273 3.91 0.22 1.74
CA ILE A 273 3.43 -1.16 1.67
C ILE A 273 4.38 -1.96 0.78
N VAL A 274 4.91 -3.08 1.27
CA VAL A 274 5.58 -4.09 0.43
C VAL A 274 4.55 -5.14 0.03
N ALA A 275 4.38 -5.33 -1.28
CA ALA A 275 3.28 -6.09 -1.83
C ALA A 275 3.74 -7.20 -2.79
N THR A 276 2.86 -8.18 -2.96
CA THR A 276 2.95 -9.34 -3.86
C THR A 276 4.00 -10.38 -3.48
N GLN A 277 3.66 -11.66 -3.68
CA GLN A 277 4.54 -12.81 -3.48
C GLN A 277 5.18 -12.90 -2.08
N MET A 278 4.45 -12.44 -1.04
CA MET A 278 4.98 -12.45 0.34
C MET A 278 4.95 -13.86 0.95
N MET A 279 3.81 -14.57 0.83
CA MET A 279 3.62 -15.94 1.29
C MET A 279 2.74 -16.72 0.30
N GLU A 280 3.01 -16.61 -0.99
CA GLU A 280 2.18 -17.12 -2.08
C GLU A 280 1.93 -18.63 -1.98
N SER A 281 2.89 -19.42 -1.49
CA SER A 281 2.72 -20.84 -1.26
C SER A 281 1.55 -21.14 -0.30
N MET A 282 1.19 -20.22 0.59
CA MET A 282 0.08 -20.38 1.52
C MET A 282 -1.30 -20.20 0.87
N ILE A 283 -1.39 -19.91 -0.41
CA ILE A 283 -2.65 -20.06 -1.16
C ILE A 283 -3.17 -21.49 -1.00
N THR A 284 -2.28 -22.48 -1.06
CA THR A 284 -2.61 -23.90 -0.95
C THR A 284 -2.08 -24.58 0.30
N ASN A 285 -0.92 -24.16 0.80
CA ASN A 285 -0.23 -24.77 1.92
C ASN A 285 -0.64 -24.14 3.25
N ILE A 286 -0.49 -24.90 4.34
CA ILE A 286 -0.78 -24.41 5.70
C ILE A 286 0.38 -23.55 6.28
N SER A 287 1.57 -23.67 5.73
CA SER A 287 2.78 -22.97 6.19
C SER A 287 3.54 -22.40 4.99
N PRO A 288 4.24 -21.26 5.17
CA PRO A 288 5.06 -20.66 4.11
C PRO A 288 6.37 -21.43 3.92
N THR A 289 7.02 -21.20 2.81
CA THR A 289 8.40 -21.63 2.58
C THR A 289 9.37 -20.78 3.41
N ARG A 290 10.60 -21.29 3.61
CA ARG A 290 11.66 -20.55 4.31
C ARG A 290 12.08 -19.28 3.57
N ALA A 291 12.00 -19.28 2.22
CA ALA A 291 12.29 -18.12 1.40
C ALA A 291 11.24 -17.01 1.62
N GLU A 292 9.96 -17.36 1.69
CA GLU A 292 8.88 -16.42 1.98
C GLU A 292 8.97 -15.84 3.39
N VAL A 293 9.29 -16.66 4.40
CA VAL A 293 9.54 -16.15 5.77
C VAL A 293 10.69 -15.14 5.77
N ASN A 294 11.78 -15.43 5.03
CA ASN A 294 12.91 -14.52 4.93
C ASN A 294 12.55 -13.24 4.16
N ASP A 295 11.68 -13.32 3.15
CA ASP A 295 11.22 -12.16 2.40
C ASP A 295 10.37 -11.22 3.26
N VAL A 296 9.39 -11.76 4.01
CA VAL A 296 8.61 -10.99 4.99
C VAL A 296 9.53 -10.34 6.03
N ALA A 297 10.45 -11.13 6.58
CA ALA A 297 11.43 -10.65 7.56
C ALA A 297 12.25 -9.47 7.01
N ASN A 298 12.78 -9.58 5.79
CA ASN A 298 13.53 -8.50 5.16
C ASN A 298 12.68 -7.23 4.93
N ALA A 299 11.42 -7.36 4.51
CA ALA A 299 10.54 -6.20 4.35
C ALA A 299 10.34 -5.44 5.66
N VAL A 300 10.18 -6.16 6.79
CA VAL A 300 10.09 -5.56 8.13
C VAL A 300 11.41 -4.91 8.54
N LEU A 301 12.54 -5.60 8.36
CA LEU A 301 13.88 -5.09 8.69
C LEU A 301 14.28 -3.88 7.84
N ASP A 302 13.84 -3.83 6.59
CA ASP A 302 14.02 -2.66 5.70
C ASP A 302 13.25 -1.43 6.21
N GLY A 303 12.24 -1.63 7.07
CA GLY A 303 11.45 -0.58 7.68
C GLY A 303 10.11 -0.30 6.96
N ALA A 304 9.53 -1.27 6.27
CA ALA A 304 8.19 -1.13 5.69
C ALA A 304 7.13 -0.82 6.77
N ASP A 305 6.16 0.02 6.44
CA ASP A 305 5.02 0.28 7.33
C ASP A 305 4.04 -0.87 7.33
N ALA A 306 3.88 -1.53 6.19
CA ALA A 306 2.98 -2.65 6.04
C ALA A 306 3.50 -3.70 5.04
N VAL A 307 3.04 -4.94 5.24
CA VAL A 307 3.21 -6.07 4.32
C VAL A 307 1.84 -6.52 3.82
N MET A 308 1.73 -6.85 2.53
CA MET A 308 0.45 -7.13 1.89
C MET A 308 0.34 -8.59 1.43
N LEU A 309 -0.83 -9.17 1.69
CA LEU A 309 -1.28 -10.47 1.22
C LEU A 309 -2.28 -10.29 0.08
N SER A 310 -2.16 -11.06 -0.98
CA SER A 310 -2.98 -11.00 -2.19
C SER A 310 -3.84 -12.27 -2.36
N GLY A 311 -3.41 -13.21 -3.18
CA GLY A 311 -4.07 -14.49 -3.40
C GLY A 311 -4.21 -15.32 -2.13
N GLU A 312 -3.25 -15.21 -1.21
CA GLU A 312 -3.17 -15.92 0.05
C GLU A 312 -4.44 -15.75 0.91
N THR A 313 -5.04 -14.56 0.85
CA THR A 313 -6.24 -14.22 1.63
C THR A 313 -7.50 -14.08 0.79
N SER A 314 -7.39 -13.79 -0.51
CA SER A 314 -8.57 -13.60 -1.37
C SER A 314 -9.18 -14.91 -1.86
N VAL A 315 -8.35 -15.89 -2.22
CA VAL A 315 -8.74 -17.19 -2.76
C VAL A 315 -8.08 -18.39 -2.06
N GLY A 316 -7.13 -18.10 -1.15
CA GLY A 316 -6.38 -19.12 -0.42
C GLY A 316 -7.26 -19.98 0.49
N LYS A 317 -6.82 -21.20 0.76
CA LYS A 317 -7.59 -22.19 1.56
C LYS A 317 -7.73 -21.81 3.04
N ASN A 318 -6.77 -21.04 3.60
CA ASN A 318 -6.66 -20.81 5.04
C ASN A 318 -6.37 -19.34 5.37
N PRO A 319 -7.23 -18.35 5.01
CA PRO A 319 -6.92 -16.93 5.12
C PRO A 319 -6.61 -16.48 6.56
N VAL A 320 -7.29 -17.02 7.57
CA VAL A 320 -7.03 -16.71 8.99
C VAL A 320 -5.65 -17.20 9.42
N GLN A 321 -5.24 -18.41 8.99
CA GLN A 321 -3.92 -18.95 9.30
C GLN A 321 -2.81 -18.13 8.64
N VAL A 322 -3.04 -17.62 7.43
CA VAL A 322 -2.10 -16.72 6.73
C VAL A 322 -1.86 -15.45 7.54
N ILE A 323 -2.93 -14.80 8.06
CA ILE A 323 -2.80 -13.63 8.95
C ILE A 323 -2.01 -13.97 10.22
N LYS A 324 -2.33 -15.08 10.89
CA LYS A 324 -1.62 -15.53 12.11
C LYS A 324 -0.13 -15.75 11.85
N THR A 325 0.21 -16.38 10.73
CA THR A 325 1.60 -16.64 10.34
C THR A 325 2.35 -15.34 10.07
N MET A 326 1.74 -14.43 9.30
CA MET A 326 2.31 -13.11 9.03
C MET A 326 2.54 -12.32 10.33
N ASP A 327 1.55 -12.29 11.22
CA ASP A 327 1.63 -11.62 12.52
C ASP A 327 2.77 -12.19 13.39
N THR A 328 2.96 -13.51 13.36
CA THR A 328 4.05 -14.17 14.10
C THR A 328 5.42 -13.77 13.55
N ILE A 329 5.60 -13.79 12.23
CA ILE A 329 6.88 -13.40 11.60
C ILE A 329 7.19 -11.93 11.91
N VAL A 330 6.21 -11.05 11.74
CA VAL A 330 6.36 -9.61 12.02
C VAL A 330 6.77 -9.38 13.48
N LYS A 331 6.09 -9.99 14.45
CA LYS A 331 6.41 -9.84 15.89
C LYS A 331 7.80 -10.32 16.23
N GLU A 332 8.24 -11.42 15.63
CA GLU A 332 9.59 -11.93 15.85
C GLU A 332 10.65 -10.95 15.32
N MET A 333 10.44 -10.39 14.14
CA MET A 333 11.37 -9.40 13.58
C MET A 333 11.40 -8.10 14.39
N GLU A 334 10.26 -7.70 14.96
CA GLU A 334 10.16 -6.52 15.83
C GLU A 334 10.83 -6.70 17.21
N SER A 335 11.23 -7.90 17.57
CA SER A 335 12.09 -8.14 18.74
C SER A 335 13.55 -7.74 18.52
N PHE A 336 13.96 -7.50 17.26
CA PHE A 336 15.29 -7.07 16.90
C PHE A 336 15.43 -5.54 16.99
N ASP A 337 16.29 -5.06 17.87
CA ASP A 337 16.47 -3.62 18.16
C ASP A 337 16.88 -2.79 16.93
N GLY A 338 17.52 -3.41 15.93
CA GLY A 338 18.01 -2.71 14.73
C GLY A 338 16.95 -2.13 13.79
N ILE A 339 15.66 -2.42 14.03
CA ILE A 339 14.55 -1.82 13.26
C ILE A 339 14.14 -0.46 13.79
N TYR A 340 14.51 -0.11 15.02
CA TYR A 340 14.12 1.12 15.69
C TYR A 340 15.10 2.26 15.41
N GLU A 341 14.71 3.48 15.77
CA GLU A 341 15.54 4.68 15.79
C GLU A 341 16.11 5.09 14.43
N LYS A 342 15.20 5.28 13.46
CA LYS A 342 15.53 5.88 12.16
C LYS A 342 15.55 7.41 12.31
N GLU A 343 16.55 7.93 13.03
CA GLU A 343 16.66 9.36 13.34
C GLU A 343 17.11 10.16 12.11
N GLU A 344 16.29 11.11 11.68
CA GLU A 344 16.64 12.11 10.70
C GLU A 344 16.38 13.50 11.27
N LEU A 345 17.40 14.35 11.25
CA LEU A 345 17.30 15.71 11.80
C LEU A 345 16.35 16.55 10.94
N PRO A 346 15.35 17.23 11.53
CA PRO A 346 14.49 18.13 10.79
C PRO A 346 15.25 19.29 10.17
N GLU A 347 14.97 19.60 8.91
CA GLU A 347 15.58 20.71 8.19
C GLU A 347 14.90 22.04 8.53
N ARG A 348 15.68 23.09 8.82
CA ARG A 348 15.18 24.42 9.24
C ARG A 348 14.26 25.10 8.23
N ASN A 349 14.39 24.76 6.95
CA ASN A 349 13.62 25.38 5.88
C ASN A 349 12.25 24.73 5.62
N GLN A 350 11.90 23.67 6.35
CA GLN A 350 10.61 23.00 6.20
C GLN A 350 9.49 23.76 6.90
N ALA A 351 8.32 23.82 6.27
CA ALA A 351 7.14 24.55 6.77
C ALA A 351 6.68 24.10 8.17
N ARG A 352 6.98 22.86 8.56
CA ARG A 352 6.60 22.27 9.86
C ARG A 352 7.79 22.01 10.78
N PHE A 353 8.89 22.72 10.59
CA PHE A 353 10.15 22.53 11.33
C PHE A 353 9.96 22.42 12.85
N ILE A 354 9.10 23.27 13.45
CA ILE A 354 8.84 23.24 14.90
C ILE A 354 8.19 21.91 15.32
N THR A 355 7.12 21.51 14.64
CA THR A 355 6.43 20.23 14.91
C THR A 355 7.37 19.05 14.73
N ASP A 356 8.15 19.04 13.65
CA ASP A 356 9.08 17.96 13.34
C ASP A 356 10.20 17.88 14.38
N SER A 357 10.69 19.04 14.84
CA SER A 357 11.68 19.11 15.93
C SER A 357 11.13 18.60 17.27
N ILE A 358 9.86 18.89 17.57
CA ILE A 358 9.18 18.35 18.77
C ILE A 358 9.07 16.82 18.67
N CYS A 359 8.62 16.29 17.52
CA CYS A 359 8.52 14.85 17.29
C CYS A 359 9.88 14.15 17.41
N PHE A 360 10.92 14.73 16.80
CA PHE A 360 12.29 14.23 16.87
C PHE A 360 12.79 14.17 18.31
N ASN A 361 12.66 15.25 19.06
CA ASN A 361 13.09 15.28 20.46
C ASN A 361 12.25 14.33 21.34
N ALA A 362 10.96 14.13 21.04
CA ALA A 362 10.13 13.19 21.75
C ALA A 362 10.60 11.74 21.55
N CYS A 363 10.93 11.34 20.32
CA CYS A 363 11.47 10.01 20.04
C CYS A 363 12.81 9.79 20.76
N ARG A 364 13.75 10.73 20.63
CA ARG A 364 15.05 10.65 21.32
C ARG A 364 14.92 10.61 22.85
N LEU A 365 14.05 11.46 23.40
CA LEU A 365 13.79 11.45 24.85
C LEU A 365 13.18 10.10 25.25
N GLY A 366 12.22 9.59 24.47
CA GLY A 366 11.56 8.30 24.70
C GLY A 366 12.54 7.16 24.86
N THR A 367 13.50 7.05 23.95
CA THR A 367 14.58 6.06 24.03
C THR A 367 15.43 6.25 25.28
N ARG A 368 15.88 7.48 25.57
CA ARG A 368 16.80 7.76 26.69
C ARG A 368 16.19 7.49 28.06
N VAL A 369 14.89 7.71 28.22
CA VAL A 369 14.18 7.51 29.48
C VAL A 369 13.38 6.20 29.52
N ASN A 370 13.47 5.39 28.46
CA ASN A 370 12.70 4.17 28.27
C ASN A 370 11.20 4.40 28.44
N ALA A 371 10.67 5.44 27.77
CA ALA A 371 9.26 5.79 27.85
C ALA A 371 8.40 4.66 27.23
N LYS A 372 7.35 4.25 27.96
CA LYS A 372 6.40 3.23 27.52
C LYS A 372 5.67 3.64 26.27
N ALA A 373 5.27 4.92 26.17
CA ALA A 373 4.47 5.41 25.06
C ALA A 373 4.73 6.88 24.74
N ILE A 374 4.48 7.26 23.48
CA ILE A 374 4.33 8.63 23.01
C ILE A 374 2.86 8.85 22.69
N LEU A 375 2.25 9.80 23.40
CA LEU A 375 0.84 10.17 23.28
C LEU A 375 0.72 11.47 22.51
N THR A 376 -0.11 11.55 21.50
CA THR A 376 -0.32 12.78 20.75
C THR A 376 -1.79 13.08 20.48
N MET A 377 -2.16 14.36 20.59
CA MET A 377 -3.43 14.89 20.11
C MET A 377 -3.22 15.45 18.71
N SER A 378 -3.93 14.94 17.71
CA SER A 378 -3.76 15.40 16.33
C SER A 378 -5.07 15.37 15.56
N PHE A 379 -5.47 16.50 14.97
CA PHE A 379 -6.68 16.56 14.13
C PHE A 379 -6.44 16.02 12.72
N SER A 380 -5.26 16.26 12.14
CA SER A 380 -4.88 15.81 10.79
C SER A 380 -4.15 14.47 10.76
N GLY A 381 -3.71 13.95 11.91
CA GLY A 381 -2.86 12.77 12.01
C GLY A 381 -1.36 13.03 11.77
N TYR A 382 -0.98 14.20 11.28
CA TYR A 382 0.41 14.50 10.87
C TYR A 382 1.46 14.12 11.90
N THR A 383 1.26 14.48 13.17
CA THR A 383 2.18 14.16 14.27
C THR A 383 2.36 12.63 14.40
N GLY A 384 1.29 11.86 14.22
CA GLY A 384 1.36 10.39 14.22
C GLY A 384 2.23 9.83 13.10
N TYR A 385 2.07 10.34 11.87
CA TYR A 385 2.92 9.95 10.72
C TYR A 385 4.38 10.31 10.98
N LYS A 386 4.64 11.51 11.50
CA LYS A 386 6.01 11.97 11.73
C LYS A 386 6.71 11.19 12.84
N ILE A 387 6.03 10.89 13.95
CA ILE A 387 6.58 10.04 15.01
C ILE A 387 6.85 8.64 14.47
N ALA A 388 5.90 8.05 13.74
CA ALA A 388 6.03 6.72 13.17
C ALA A 388 7.23 6.60 12.22
N SER A 389 7.52 7.64 11.41
CA SER A 389 8.66 7.63 10.48
C SER A 389 10.02 7.54 11.19
N MET A 390 10.10 7.95 12.46
CA MET A 390 11.32 7.86 13.27
C MET A 390 11.50 6.49 13.96
N ARG A 391 10.53 5.59 13.80
CA ARG A 391 10.56 4.20 14.32
C ARG A 391 10.91 4.14 15.82
N PRO A 392 10.22 4.85 16.73
CA PRO A 392 10.53 4.78 18.16
C PRO A 392 10.21 3.39 18.72
N ASN A 393 10.97 2.95 19.71
CA ASN A 393 10.64 1.73 20.45
C ASN A 393 9.38 1.90 21.32
N SER A 394 9.09 3.11 21.81
CA SER A 394 7.86 3.45 22.52
C SER A 394 6.60 3.17 21.67
N ASP A 395 5.49 2.81 22.30
CA ASP A 395 4.19 2.69 21.63
C ASP A 395 3.66 4.07 21.23
N ILE A 396 2.96 4.17 20.09
CA ILE A 396 2.45 5.44 19.57
C ILE A 396 0.93 5.45 19.65
N PHE A 397 0.38 6.35 20.46
CA PHE A 397 -1.07 6.53 20.61
C PHE A 397 -1.49 7.91 20.12
N VAL A 398 -2.38 7.94 19.12
CA VAL A 398 -2.93 9.17 18.54
C VAL A 398 -4.37 9.32 18.97
N PHE A 399 -4.68 10.44 19.63
CA PHE A 399 -6.04 10.81 20.02
C PHE A 399 -6.55 11.89 19.09
N THR A 400 -7.79 11.76 18.60
CA THR A 400 -8.35 12.66 17.62
C THR A 400 -9.87 12.77 17.72
N SER A 401 -10.40 13.97 17.47
CA SER A 401 -11.84 14.20 17.26
C SER A 401 -12.28 13.96 15.81
N ASN A 402 -11.35 13.75 14.89
CA ASN A 402 -11.62 13.49 13.49
C ASN A 402 -11.77 11.98 13.24
N ARG A 403 -13.02 11.51 13.13
CA ARG A 403 -13.32 10.07 12.92
C ARG A 403 -12.70 9.51 11.65
N LYS A 404 -12.53 10.33 10.59
CA LYS A 404 -12.00 9.88 9.31
C LYS A 404 -10.55 9.40 9.39
N ILE A 405 -9.73 10.01 10.23
CA ILE A 405 -8.32 9.62 10.33
C ILE A 405 -8.09 8.40 11.21
N LEU A 406 -9.08 7.94 11.99
CA LEU A 406 -8.94 6.76 12.85
C LEU A 406 -8.54 5.52 12.03
N THR A 407 -9.30 5.26 10.95
CA THR A 407 -9.04 4.15 10.03
C THR A 407 -7.81 4.42 9.15
N GLN A 408 -7.65 5.65 8.65
CA GLN A 408 -6.46 6.01 7.84
C GLN A 408 -5.15 5.75 8.56
N LEU A 409 -5.08 6.01 9.87
CA LEU A 409 -3.88 5.78 10.67
C LEU A 409 -3.58 4.30 10.92
N SER A 410 -4.51 3.39 10.62
CA SER A 410 -4.29 1.94 10.76
C SER A 410 -3.29 1.37 9.75
N LEU A 411 -2.93 2.12 8.69
CA LEU A 411 -1.84 1.78 7.79
C LEU A 411 -0.46 2.24 8.31
N VAL A 412 -0.42 3.14 9.30
CA VAL A 412 0.81 3.79 9.75
C VAL A 412 1.54 2.94 10.79
N TRP A 413 2.82 2.69 10.58
CA TRP A 413 3.66 1.87 11.45
C TRP A 413 3.56 2.27 12.94
N GLY A 414 3.33 1.32 13.82
CA GLY A 414 3.28 1.50 15.27
C GLY A 414 2.12 2.32 15.82
N VAL A 415 1.36 3.04 14.97
CA VAL A 415 0.28 3.93 15.41
C VAL A 415 -0.95 3.14 15.81
N ARG A 416 -1.56 3.52 16.96
CA ARG A 416 -2.94 3.21 17.33
C ARG A 416 -3.71 4.51 17.54
N ALA A 417 -4.84 4.66 16.87
CA ALA A 417 -5.68 5.85 16.94
C ALA A 417 -6.91 5.60 17.82
N TYR A 418 -7.27 6.60 18.62
CA TYR A 418 -8.43 6.59 19.50
C TYR A 418 -9.27 7.85 19.29
N TYR A 419 -10.57 7.70 19.31
CA TYR A 419 -11.48 8.83 19.28
C TYR A 419 -11.49 9.56 20.61
N TYR A 420 -11.30 10.87 20.57
CA TYR A 420 -11.36 11.75 21.73
C TYR A 420 -11.80 13.16 21.29
N ASP A 421 -12.94 13.63 21.80
CA ASP A 421 -13.57 14.89 21.40
C ASP A 421 -13.87 15.85 22.57
N LYS A 422 -13.38 15.54 23.78
CA LYS A 422 -13.61 16.42 24.91
C LYS A 422 -12.76 17.69 24.78
N THR A 423 -13.43 18.85 24.89
CA THR A 423 -12.78 20.16 24.92
C THR A 423 -12.54 20.58 26.37
N VAL A 424 -11.38 20.23 26.92
CA VAL A 424 -10.95 20.54 28.28
C VAL A 424 -9.51 21.05 28.25
N SER A 425 -9.02 21.58 29.39
CA SER A 425 -7.64 22.06 29.43
C SER A 425 -6.61 20.97 29.07
N THR A 426 -5.43 21.38 28.65
CA THR A 426 -4.34 20.47 28.26
C THR A 426 -4.01 19.46 29.36
N ASP A 427 -3.96 19.89 30.63
CA ASP A 427 -3.64 19.00 31.74
C ASP A 427 -4.76 17.97 32.00
N HIS A 428 -6.02 18.38 31.93
CA HIS A 428 -7.14 17.44 32.03
C HIS A 428 -7.17 16.44 30.86
N THR A 429 -6.90 16.92 29.64
CA THR A 429 -6.79 16.04 28.46
C THR A 429 -5.70 14.99 28.66
N ILE A 430 -4.51 15.39 29.09
CA ILE A 430 -3.40 14.46 29.36
C ILE A 430 -3.77 13.46 30.46
N ALA A 431 -4.45 13.89 31.52
CA ALA A 431 -4.90 12.98 32.57
C ALA A 431 -5.95 11.97 32.05
N ASP A 432 -6.95 12.45 31.29
CA ASP A 432 -8.00 11.61 30.71
C ASP A 432 -7.42 10.54 29.77
N ILE A 433 -6.53 10.92 28.84
CA ILE A 433 -5.97 9.94 27.88
C ILE A 433 -5.08 8.91 28.57
N LYS A 434 -4.31 9.27 29.60
CA LYS A 434 -3.57 8.32 30.43
C LYS A 434 -4.51 7.36 31.13
N PHE A 435 -5.60 7.85 31.72
CA PHE A 435 -6.62 7.02 32.36
C PHE A 435 -7.27 6.04 31.37
N LEU A 436 -7.62 6.50 30.15
CA LEU A 436 -8.18 5.65 29.11
C LEU A 436 -7.23 4.52 28.70
N LEU A 437 -5.94 4.79 28.55
CA LEU A 437 -4.93 3.81 28.20
C LEU A 437 -4.68 2.82 29.36
N LYS A 438 -4.67 3.30 30.62
CA LYS A 438 -4.54 2.45 31.81
C LYS A 438 -5.75 1.51 31.93
N LYS A 439 -6.97 1.99 31.70
CA LYS A 439 -8.19 1.18 31.68
C LYS A 439 -8.16 0.07 30.61
N GLN A 440 -7.45 0.28 29.50
CA GLN A 440 -7.27 -0.71 28.44
C GLN A 440 -6.02 -1.57 28.62
N GLU A 441 -5.33 -1.48 29.76
CA GLU A 441 -4.11 -2.24 30.09
C GLU A 441 -2.96 -2.01 29.09
N LEU A 442 -2.94 -0.85 28.42
CA LEU A 442 -1.91 -0.46 27.46
C LEU A 442 -0.73 0.26 28.10
N VAL A 443 -0.98 0.88 29.24
CA VAL A 443 0.03 1.46 30.13
C VAL A 443 -0.32 1.11 31.58
N ASN A 444 0.70 1.03 32.44
CA ASN A 444 0.55 0.70 33.85
C ASN A 444 0.86 1.90 34.72
N GLU A 445 0.44 1.87 35.98
CA GLU A 445 0.88 2.84 37.00
C GLU A 445 2.40 2.83 37.11
N GLY A 446 2.98 4.04 37.16
CA GLY A 446 4.43 4.21 37.20
C GLY A 446 5.11 4.23 35.81
N ASP A 447 4.43 3.85 34.73
CA ASP A 447 4.98 3.96 33.39
C ASP A 447 5.24 5.44 33.04
N LEU A 448 6.38 5.70 32.39
CA LEU A 448 6.73 7.02 31.89
C LEU A 448 6.19 7.18 30.47
N VAL A 449 5.49 8.28 30.20
CA VAL A 449 4.93 8.61 28.89
C VAL A 449 5.30 10.02 28.43
N ILE A 450 5.43 10.21 27.14
CA ILE A 450 5.70 11.49 26.50
C ILE A 450 4.42 12.00 25.85
N ASN A 451 4.02 13.23 26.15
CA ASN A 451 2.84 13.86 25.60
C ASN A 451 3.24 14.94 24.60
N ILE A 452 2.67 14.90 23.40
CA ILE A 452 2.84 15.91 22.34
C ILE A 452 1.48 16.52 22.02
N ALA A 453 1.37 17.84 22.07
CA ALA A 453 0.14 18.54 21.74
C ALA A 453 0.43 19.94 21.17
N SER A 454 -0.60 20.59 20.63
CA SER A 454 -0.59 22.03 20.45
C SER A 454 -1.06 22.71 21.75
N MET A 455 -0.42 23.80 22.14
CA MET A 455 -0.89 24.64 23.25
C MET A 455 -1.22 26.02 22.71
N PRO A 456 -2.45 26.51 22.93
CA PRO A 456 -3.60 25.82 23.54
C PRO A 456 -4.16 24.70 22.61
N ILE A 457 -4.70 23.63 23.19
CA ILE A 457 -5.27 22.48 22.43
C ILE A 457 -6.42 22.93 21.51
N GLU A 458 -7.22 23.88 21.96
CA GLU A 458 -8.39 24.44 21.26
C GLU A 458 -8.03 25.09 19.90
N SER A 459 -6.81 25.54 19.73
CA SER A 459 -6.37 26.23 18.50
C SER A 459 -6.22 25.28 17.30
N HIS A 460 -6.24 23.96 17.49
CA HIS A 460 -5.95 22.94 16.47
C HIS A 460 -4.67 23.23 15.66
N GLY A 461 -3.72 23.95 16.27
CA GLY A 461 -2.48 24.41 15.65
C GLY A 461 -1.44 23.31 15.48
N ASN A 462 -0.25 23.72 15.06
CA ASN A 462 0.92 22.84 15.00
C ASN A 462 1.36 22.43 16.41
N SER A 463 1.80 21.18 16.57
CA SER A 463 2.33 20.69 17.85
C SER A 463 3.54 21.54 18.27
N ASN A 464 3.47 22.11 19.46
CA ASN A 464 4.47 23.04 20.02
C ASN A 464 4.85 22.70 21.47
N MET A 465 4.31 21.61 22.04
CA MET A 465 4.55 21.18 23.41
C MET A 465 5.03 19.74 23.45
N LEU A 466 6.02 19.46 24.29
CA LEU A 466 6.47 18.16 24.71
C LEU A 466 6.45 18.12 26.24
N LYS A 467 5.72 17.17 26.84
CA LYS A 467 5.63 16.98 28.28
C LYS A 467 5.87 15.53 28.67
N LEU A 468 6.85 15.31 29.55
CA LEU A 468 7.08 14.01 30.18
C LEU A 468 6.19 13.88 31.42
N SER A 469 5.57 12.74 31.63
CA SER A 469 4.73 12.49 32.82
C SER A 469 4.65 11.01 33.17
N TYR A 470 4.42 10.69 34.44
CA TYR A 470 4.10 9.34 34.88
C TYR A 470 2.61 9.05 34.73
N VAL A 471 2.28 7.77 34.54
CA VAL A 471 0.92 7.26 34.64
C VAL A 471 0.61 7.06 36.11
N GLU A 472 -0.44 7.72 36.59
CA GLU A 472 -0.92 7.66 37.97
C GLU A 472 -1.97 6.57 38.16
#